data_c864cf167abf58cd33107dd3ab225aca
#
_entry.id   c864cf167abf58cd33107dd3ab225aca
#
_cell.length_a   1.000
_cell.length_b   1.000
_cell.length_c   1.000
_cell.angle_alpha   90.00
_cell.angle_beta   90.00
_cell.angle_gamma   90.00
#
_symmetry.space_group_name_H-M   'P 1'
#
loop_
_entity.id
_entity.type
_entity.pdbx_description
1 polymer ?
#
loop_
_entity_poly.entity_id
_entity_poly.type
_entity_poly.pdbx_seq_one_letter_code
_entity_poly.pdbx_strand_id
1 'polypeptide(L)'
;SGFVKYVYNHFGISIERICRDQAQGGRKISKSELKPGDLVFFDTYDKNGKLNDISHVGIYIGDGKFIHASTDLHNKIAIESLSSSYYSKRYMCARDYISK
;
A
#
# COMPACT_ATOMS: atom_id res chain seq x y z
N SER A 1 6.17 -0.26 5.08
CA SER A 1 6.16 -1.74 5.13
C SER A 1 6.17 -2.27 6.56
N GLY A 2 6.96 -1.67 7.44
CA GLY A 2 6.95 -2.08 8.85
C GLY A 2 5.62 -1.81 9.53
N PHE A 3 5.01 -0.68 9.23
CA PHE A 3 3.70 -0.33 9.76
C PHE A 3 2.65 -1.36 9.31
N VAL A 4 2.64 -1.71 8.03
CA VAL A 4 1.70 -2.67 7.49
C VAL A 4 1.89 -4.04 8.14
N LYS A 5 3.13 -4.48 8.26
CA LYS A 5 3.43 -5.76 8.91
C LYS A 5 2.95 -5.76 10.36
N TYR A 6 3.17 -4.67 11.07
CA TYR A 6 2.72 -4.53 12.46
C TYR A 6 1.20 -4.66 12.56
N VAL A 7 0.48 -3.93 11.72
CA VAL A 7 -1.00 -3.95 11.74
C VAL A 7 -1.51 -5.34 11.39
N TYR A 8 -0.99 -5.94 10.32
CA TYR A 8 -1.45 -7.25 9.88
C TYR A 8 -1.17 -8.32 10.90
N ASN A 9 0.01 -8.29 11.54
CA ASN A 9 0.34 -9.24 12.61
C ASN A 9 -0.62 -9.14 13.78
N HIS A 10 -1.09 -7.94 14.07
CA HIS A 10 -2.05 -7.72 15.14
C HIS A 10 -3.36 -8.48 14.88
N PHE A 11 -3.73 -8.67 13.62
CA PHE A 11 -4.92 -9.40 13.23
C PHE A 11 -4.62 -10.84 12.81
N GLY A 12 -3.42 -11.33 13.11
CA GLY A 12 -3.07 -12.72 12.83
C GLY A 12 -2.71 -13.01 11.38
N ILE A 13 -2.41 -11.98 10.59
CA ILE A 13 -2.05 -12.16 9.19
C ILE A 13 -0.54 -12.01 9.05
N SER A 14 0.11 -13.07 8.56
CA SER A 14 1.54 -13.07 8.31
C SER A 14 1.83 -12.45 6.95
N ILE A 15 2.80 -11.54 6.90
CA ILE A 15 3.15 -10.84 5.67
C ILE A 15 4.64 -10.54 5.64
N GLU A 16 5.21 -10.41 4.45
CA GLU A 16 6.61 -10.08 4.30
C GLU A 16 6.94 -8.70 4.86
N ARG A 17 8.22 -8.48 5.19
CA ARG A 17 8.65 -7.23 5.84
C ARG A 17 8.83 -6.09 4.84
N ILE A 18 9.27 -6.39 3.63
CA ILE A 18 9.63 -5.40 2.61
C ILE A 18 8.46 -5.21 1.65
N CYS A 19 8.14 -3.95 1.31
CA CYS A 19 6.96 -3.66 0.50
C CYS A 19 7.01 -4.30 -0.89
N ARG A 20 8.20 -4.42 -1.49
CA ARG A 20 8.32 -5.09 -2.78
C ARG A 20 7.87 -6.55 -2.70
N ASP A 21 8.23 -7.23 -1.62
CA ASP A 21 7.83 -8.62 -1.40
C ASP A 21 6.35 -8.71 -1.04
N GLN A 22 5.84 -7.75 -0.28
CA GLN A 22 4.41 -7.68 0.03
C GLN A 22 3.58 -7.54 -1.24
N ALA A 23 4.10 -6.85 -2.24
CA ALA A 23 3.40 -6.64 -3.51
C ALA A 23 3.33 -7.90 -4.37
N GLN A 24 4.01 -8.97 -3.98
CA GLN A 24 3.99 -10.24 -4.71
C GLN A 24 3.12 -11.28 -4.04
N GLY A 25 2.62 -11.02 -2.83
CA GLY A 25 1.77 -11.94 -2.09
C GLY A 25 0.31 -11.59 -2.22
N GLY A 26 -0.52 -12.40 -1.55
CA GLY A 26 -1.94 -12.19 -1.59
C GLY A 26 -2.51 -12.37 -2.99
N ARG A 27 -3.68 -11.82 -3.22
CA ARG A 27 -4.35 -11.88 -4.52
C ARG A 27 -4.23 -10.51 -5.20
N LYS A 28 -3.78 -10.52 -6.45
CA LYS A 28 -3.70 -9.28 -7.22
C LYS A 28 -5.11 -8.80 -7.54
N ILE A 29 -5.36 -7.51 -7.28
CA ILE A 29 -6.66 -6.91 -7.55
C ILE A 29 -6.47 -5.61 -8.31
N SER A 30 -7.50 -5.22 -9.06
CA SER A 30 -7.51 -3.94 -9.75
C SER A 30 -7.90 -2.84 -8.77
N LYS A 31 -7.64 -1.59 -9.19
CA LYS A 31 -8.00 -0.43 -8.37
C LYS A 31 -9.50 -0.36 -8.11
N SER A 32 -10.31 -0.79 -9.08
CA SER A 32 -11.76 -0.78 -8.94
C SER A 32 -12.28 -1.85 -7.98
N GLU A 33 -11.45 -2.84 -7.64
CA GLU A 33 -11.82 -3.91 -6.72
C GLU A 33 -11.40 -3.64 -5.28
N LEU A 34 -10.79 -2.48 -5.02
CA LEU A 34 -10.29 -2.15 -3.68
C LEU A 34 -11.41 -2.14 -2.64
N LYS A 35 -11.10 -2.71 -1.49
CA LYS A 35 -11.96 -2.68 -0.32
C LYS A 35 -11.12 -2.43 0.93
N PRO A 36 -11.71 -1.94 2.01
CA PRO A 36 -10.93 -1.65 3.23
C PRO A 36 -10.13 -2.86 3.68
N GLY A 37 -8.87 -2.62 4.02
CA GLY A 37 -7.93 -3.66 4.43
C GLY A 37 -6.98 -4.11 3.34
N ASP A 38 -7.29 -3.83 2.07
CA ASP A 38 -6.38 -4.17 0.97
C ASP A 38 -5.14 -3.29 1.00
N LEU A 39 -4.05 -3.80 0.41
CA LEU A 39 -2.81 -3.05 0.32
C LEU A 39 -2.69 -2.35 -1.02
N VAL A 40 -2.23 -1.10 -0.98
CA VAL A 40 -1.94 -0.32 -2.18
C VAL A 40 -0.45 0.01 -2.19
N PHE A 41 0.17 -0.09 -3.36
CA PHE A 41 1.62 0.04 -3.51
C PHE A 41 1.98 1.17 -4.46
N PHE A 42 3.08 1.85 -4.14
CA PHE A 42 3.51 3.04 -4.85
C PHE A 42 4.99 3.01 -5.14
N ASP A 43 5.38 3.72 -6.21
CA ASP A 43 6.77 4.05 -6.49
C ASP A 43 7.00 5.50 -6.06
N THR A 44 7.66 5.70 -4.93
CA THR A 44 7.94 7.05 -4.41
C THR A 44 9.36 7.52 -4.70
N TYR A 45 10.20 6.66 -5.26
CA TYR A 45 11.58 7.03 -5.60
C TYR A 45 11.74 7.35 -7.08
N ASP A 46 11.09 6.59 -7.95
CA ASP A 46 11.24 6.73 -9.39
C ASP A 46 9.95 7.26 -9.98
N LYS A 47 10.02 8.46 -10.54
CA LYS A 47 8.86 9.13 -11.11
C LYS A 47 8.47 8.57 -12.48
N ASN A 48 9.22 7.59 -12.98
CA ASN A 48 8.96 7.00 -14.29
C ASN A 48 7.86 5.94 -14.26
N GLY A 49 7.39 5.56 -13.08
CA GLY A 49 6.34 4.56 -12.96
C GLY A 49 6.80 3.16 -13.36
N LYS A 50 8.07 2.84 -13.19
CA LYS A 50 8.57 1.50 -13.50
C LYS A 50 8.05 0.52 -12.47
N LEU A 51 7.49 -0.58 -12.94
CA LEU A 51 6.79 -1.52 -12.08
C LEU A 51 7.68 -2.26 -11.10
N ASN A 52 8.98 -2.27 -11.30
CA ASN A 52 9.90 -2.95 -10.39
C ASN A 52 10.38 -2.08 -9.24
N ASP A 53 9.92 -0.84 -9.16
CA ASP A 53 10.42 0.12 -8.18
C ASP A 53 9.43 0.37 -7.04
N ILE A 54 8.68 -0.62 -6.65
CA ILE A 54 7.76 -0.48 -5.51
C ILE A 54 8.57 -0.14 -4.26
N SER A 55 8.28 1.01 -3.67
CA SER A 55 9.05 1.54 -2.55
C SER A 55 8.17 1.93 -1.37
N HIS A 56 6.84 1.92 -1.52
CA HIS A 56 5.94 2.36 -0.47
C HIS A 56 4.64 1.57 -0.50
N VAL A 57 4.01 1.43 0.67
CA VAL A 57 2.77 0.68 0.81
C VAL A 57 1.86 1.38 1.82
N GLY A 58 0.55 1.28 1.58
CA GLY A 58 -0.47 1.74 2.51
C GLY A 58 -1.61 0.74 2.59
N ILE A 59 -2.49 0.94 3.54
CA ILE A 59 -3.69 0.12 3.73
C ILE A 59 -4.89 0.94 3.30
N TYR A 60 -5.65 0.40 2.35
CA TYR A 60 -6.86 1.07 1.88
C TYR A 60 -7.92 1.08 2.97
N ILE A 61 -8.58 2.22 3.17
CA ILE A 61 -9.59 2.38 4.24
C ILE A 61 -10.96 2.74 3.69
N GLY A 62 -11.14 2.74 2.38
CA GLY A 62 -12.41 3.10 1.76
C GLY A 62 -12.41 4.54 1.26
N ASP A 63 -13.40 4.89 0.46
CA ASP A 63 -13.61 6.24 -0.05
C ASP A 63 -12.42 6.82 -0.80
N GLY A 64 -11.63 5.96 -1.44
CA GLY A 64 -10.47 6.40 -2.20
C GLY A 64 -9.30 6.83 -1.34
N LYS A 65 -9.27 6.43 -0.07
CA LYS A 65 -8.22 6.85 0.87
C LYS A 65 -7.46 5.66 1.42
N PHE A 66 -6.23 5.92 1.85
CA PHE A 66 -5.39 4.90 2.47
C PHE A 66 -4.64 5.49 3.66
N ILE A 67 -4.25 4.61 4.58
CA ILE A 67 -3.47 4.99 5.75
C ILE A 67 -2.08 4.38 5.62
N HIS A 68 -1.05 5.15 6.00
CA HIS A 68 0.32 4.71 5.83
C HIS A 68 1.24 5.43 6.82
N ALA A 69 2.47 4.93 6.94
CA ALA A 69 3.53 5.62 7.66
C ALA A 69 4.23 6.54 6.67
N SER A 70 3.98 7.84 6.77
CA SER A 70 4.48 8.81 5.80
C SER A 70 5.95 9.16 6.10
N THR A 71 6.83 8.97 5.11
CA THR A 71 8.22 9.37 5.26
C THR A 71 8.39 10.88 5.32
N ASP A 72 7.53 11.62 4.62
CA ASP A 72 7.56 13.08 4.62
C ASP A 72 7.22 13.66 5.99
N LEU A 73 6.52 12.91 6.82
CA LEU A 73 6.13 13.31 8.15
C LEU A 73 6.92 12.56 9.22
N HIS A 74 8.16 12.18 8.91
CA HIS A 74 9.06 11.47 9.83
C HIS A 74 8.43 10.17 10.34
N ASN A 75 7.84 9.40 9.42
CA ASN A 75 7.19 8.11 9.69
C ASN A 75 5.95 8.20 10.56
N LYS A 76 5.33 9.36 10.62
CA LYS A 76 4.03 9.48 11.28
C LYS A 76 2.94 8.85 10.43
N ILE A 77 1.95 8.32 11.11
CA ILE A 77 0.80 7.74 10.44
C ILE A 77 -0.08 8.86 9.86
N ALA A 78 -0.45 8.72 8.61
CA ALA A 78 -1.24 9.72 7.91
C ALA A 78 -2.26 9.06 6.99
N ILE A 79 -3.34 9.77 6.70
CA ILE A 79 -4.35 9.34 5.74
C ILE A 79 -4.21 10.23 4.51
N GLU A 80 -4.15 9.58 3.34
CA GLU A 80 -3.99 10.27 2.06
C GLU A 80 -5.01 9.77 1.06
N SER A 81 -5.24 10.56 0.01
CA SER A 81 -6.15 10.19 -1.06
C SER A 81 -5.41 9.54 -2.22
N LEU A 82 -5.96 8.45 -2.75
CA LEU A 82 -5.43 7.84 -3.98
C LEU A 82 -5.55 8.76 -5.17
N SER A 83 -6.43 9.76 -5.11
CA SER A 83 -6.63 10.71 -6.21
C SER A 83 -5.77 11.96 -6.07
N SER A 84 -4.97 12.09 -5.01
CA SER A 84 -4.05 13.22 -4.87
C SER A 84 -3.08 13.22 -6.04
N SER A 85 -2.59 14.42 -6.41
CA SER A 85 -1.68 14.52 -7.55
C SER A 85 -0.40 13.73 -7.32
N TYR A 86 0.09 13.68 -6.09
CA TYR A 86 1.31 12.94 -5.76
C TYR A 86 1.09 11.43 -5.90
N TYR A 87 0.09 10.87 -5.22
CA TYR A 87 -0.08 9.42 -5.16
C TYR A 87 -0.74 8.82 -6.38
N SER A 88 -1.60 9.58 -7.08
CA SER A 88 -2.22 9.07 -8.30
C SER A 88 -1.19 8.77 -9.39
N LYS A 89 -0.12 9.55 -9.44
CA LYS A 89 0.96 9.35 -10.42
C LYS A 89 1.91 8.22 -10.03
N ARG A 90 1.91 7.82 -8.77
CA ARG A 90 2.86 6.85 -8.24
C ARG A 90 2.24 5.50 -7.89
N TYR A 91 0.94 5.40 -8.06
CA TYR A 91 0.22 4.15 -7.81
C TYR A 91 0.71 3.05 -8.75
N MET A 92 1.00 1.88 -8.20
CA MET A 92 1.55 0.75 -8.96
C MET A 92 0.59 -0.42 -9.03
N CYS A 93 0.11 -0.90 -7.89
CA CYS A 93 -0.75 -2.08 -7.85
C CYS A 93 -1.41 -2.21 -6.48
N ALA A 94 -2.25 -3.22 -6.35
CA ALA A 94 -2.92 -3.54 -5.09
C ALA A 94 -2.97 -5.04 -4.89
N ARG A 95 -2.99 -5.45 -3.61
CA ARG A 95 -3.06 -6.86 -3.21
C ARG A 95 -4.10 -7.04 -2.11
N ASP A 96 -4.80 -8.16 -2.18
CA ASP A 96 -5.79 -8.57 -1.19
C ASP A 96 -5.21 -9.75 -0.40
N TYR A 97 -4.90 -9.52 0.87
CA TYR A 97 -4.38 -10.56 1.76
C TYR A 97 -5.46 -11.12 2.68
N ILE A 98 -6.66 -10.57 2.64
CA ILE A 98 -7.71 -10.85 3.62
C ILE A 98 -8.78 -11.76 3.07
N SER A 99 -9.28 -11.44 1.89
CA SER A 99 -10.32 -12.27 1.24
C SER A 99 -9.72 -13.55 0.68
N LYS A 100 -10.50 -14.59 0.69
CA LYS A 100 -10.06 -15.89 0.17
C LYS A 100 -10.90 -16.34 -1.01
#